data_4747b52d3e4c378537aa481fdc8b1e03
#
_entry.id   4747b52d3e4c378537aa481fdc8b1e03
#
_cell.length_a   1.000
_cell.length_b   1.000
_cell.length_c   1.000
_cell.angle_alpha   90.00
_cell.angle_beta   90.00
_cell.angle_gamma   90.00
#
_symmetry.space_group_name_H-M   'P 1'
#
loop_
_entity.id
_entity.type
_entity.pdbx_description
1 polymer ?
#
loop_
_entity_poly.entity_id
_entity_poly.type
_entity_poly.pdbx_seq_one_letter_code
_entity_poly.pdbx_strand_id
1 'polypeptide(L)'
;MTLTKTSLYSLIIPTVLYAAGMGQSAIAATTATTKISAAIVGGGCQITAPSSVSIRNGELIPAEEITTTSDISETFDLTILGCKGYGLTPSITVEGDSDGASGENLFVSTGSTSTGYGILLSTDGSSNFSPSDNLATDKKITAQTKEWDKTYAATLNGKIPLKATVSCGTCTANDLQGGELTASLTFNFFYN
;
A
#
# COMPACT_ATOMS: atom_id res chain seq x y z
N MET A 1 48.41 -72.97 25.30
CA MET A 1 48.92 -73.98 24.33
C MET A 1 49.40 -73.15 23.14
N THR A 2 50.64 -72.90 23.22
CA THR A 2 51.74 -73.33 22.33
C THR A 2 51.68 -72.92 20.85
N LEU A 3 52.56 -71.93 20.55
CA LEU A 3 53.68 -72.03 19.55
C LEU A 3 53.19 -72.08 18.07
N THR A 4 53.79 -71.40 17.13
CA THR A 4 55.22 -71.21 16.82
C THR A 4 55.43 -70.12 15.75
N LYS A 5 56.56 -69.47 15.86
CA LYS A 5 57.36 -68.72 14.90
C LYS A 5 57.43 -69.36 13.52
N THR A 6 57.52 -68.54 12.47
CA THR A 6 58.61 -68.66 11.46
C THR A 6 58.86 -67.33 10.74
N SER A 7 60.09 -66.97 10.77
CA SER A 7 60.80 -65.87 10.09
C SER A 7 61.01 -66.21 8.63
N LEU A 8 60.84 -65.29 7.70
CA LEU A 8 61.50 -65.28 6.41
C LEU A 8 61.92 -63.87 6.00
N TYR A 9 63.17 -63.65 6.03
CA TYR A 9 63.83 -62.48 5.44
C TYR A 9 63.69 -62.59 3.90
N SER A 10 63.24 -61.52 3.26
CA SER A 10 63.41 -61.32 1.84
C SER A 10 63.91 -59.88 1.61
N LEU A 11 65.11 -59.89 1.12
CA LEU A 11 65.89 -58.73 0.68
C LEU A 11 65.28 -58.21 -0.61
N ILE A 12 64.82 -56.95 -0.60
CA ILE A 12 64.43 -56.30 -1.86
C ILE A 12 65.02 -54.85 -1.86
N ILE A 13 65.80 -54.67 -2.88
CA ILE A 13 66.61 -53.59 -3.41
C ILE A 13 65.81 -52.26 -3.43
N PRO A 14 66.37 -51.11 -2.96
CA PRO A 14 65.73 -49.85 -3.13
C PRO A 14 65.91 -49.32 -4.57
N THR A 15 64.83 -49.32 -5.34
CA THR A 15 64.76 -48.57 -6.58
C THR A 15 64.45 -47.13 -6.26
N VAL A 16 65.45 -46.28 -6.35
CA VAL A 16 65.27 -44.81 -6.22
C VAL A 16 64.59 -44.33 -7.51
N LEU A 17 63.29 -44.14 -7.44
CA LEU A 17 62.56 -43.43 -8.47
C LEU A 17 62.65 -41.89 -8.17
N TYR A 18 63.49 -41.22 -8.96
CA TYR A 18 63.46 -39.76 -9.04
C TYR A 18 62.17 -39.33 -9.71
N ALA A 19 61.12 -39.12 -8.95
CA ALA A 19 59.97 -38.37 -9.40
C ALA A 19 60.34 -36.88 -9.41
N ALA A 20 60.67 -36.38 -10.62
CA ALA A 20 60.73 -34.94 -10.83
C ALA A 20 59.32 -34.38 -10.59
N GLY A 21 59.06 -33.93 -9.36
CA GLY A 21 57.87 -33.18 -8.99
C GLY A 21 57.89 -31.86 -9.74
N MET A 22 57.15 -31.79 -10.85
CA MET A 22 56.72 -30.49 -11.36
C MET A 22 55.87 -29.83 -10.28
N GLY A 23 56.48 -28.93 -9.51
CA GLY A 23 55.79 -28.10 -8.59
C GLY A 23 54.79 -27.22 -9.36
N GLN A 24 53.54 -27.64 -9.38
CA GLN A 24 52.45 -26.75 -9.77
C GLN A 24 52.41 -25.66 -8.71
N SER A 25 52.91 -24.48 -9.04
CA SER A 25 52.69 -23.29 -8.28
C SER A 25 51.18 -23.04 -8.25
N ALA A 26 50.51 -23.43 -7.17
CA ALA A 26 49.14 -23.04 -6.94
C ALA A 26 49.12 -21.51 -6.83
N ILE A 27 48.69 -20.84 -7.90
CA ILE A 27 48.43 -19.41 -7.86
C ILE A 27 47.22 -19.26 -6.97
N ALA A 28 47.45 -18.89 -5.73
CA ALA A 28 46.38 -18.49 -4.81
C ALA A 28 45.67 -17.28 -5.41
N ALA A 29 44.40 -17.43 -5.78
CA ALA A 29 43.57 -16.29 -6.16
C ALA A 29 43.48 -15.35 -4.96
N THR A 30 44.12 -14.18 -5.06
CA THR A 30 44.18 -13.18 -4.00
C THR A 30 43.01 -12.19 -4.05
N THR A 31 42.08 -12.39 -5.02
CA THR A 31 40.91 -11.53 -5.21
C THR A 31 39.64 -12.24 -4.78
N ALA A 32 38.89 -11.61 -3.89
CA ALA A 32 37.53 -12.00 -3.55
C ALA A 32 36.58 -10.86 -3.94
N THR A 33 35.49 -11.18 -4.63
CA THR A 33 34.47 -10.20 -5.02
C THR A 33 33.17 -10.51 -4.30
N THR A 34 32.66 -9.52 -3.58
CA THR A 34 31.35 -9.60 -2.94
C THR A 34 30.43 -8.56 -3.58
N LYS A 35 29.25 -8.99 -4.04
CA LYS A 35 28.19 -8.10 -4.52
C LYS A 35 27.34 -7.67 -3.34
N ILE A 36 27.31 -6.38 -3.08
CA ILE A 36 26.42 -5.77 -2.08
C ILE A 36 25.34 -5.01 -2.84
N SER A 37 24.07 -5.29 -2.55
CA SER A 37 22.92 -4.60 -3.13
C SER A 37 21.97 -4.16 -2.03
N ALA A 38 21.39 -2.96 -2.19
CA ALA A 38 20.36 -2.43 -1.33
C ALA A 38 19.27 -1.80 -2.18
N ALA A 39 18.01 -1.98 -1.77
CA ALA A 39 16.89 -1.24 -2.33
C ALA A 39 16.67 0.01 -1.47
N ILE A 40 16.70 1.19 -2.09
CA ILE A 40 16.47 2.46 -1.42
C ILE A 40 15.11 2.99 -1.91
N VAL A 41 14.20 3.24 -0.97
CA VAL A 41 12.89 3.84 -1.25
C VAL A 41 12.92 5.32 -0.87
N GLY A 42 12.22 6.16 -1.63
CA GLY A 42 12.17 7.61 -1.41
C GLY A 42 11.53 8.01 -0.09
N GLY A 43 10.51 7.27 0.34
CA GLY A 43 9.80 7.51 1.58
C GLY A 43 8.49 6.73 1.67
N GLY A 44 7.74 6.94 2.74
CA GLY A 44 6.43 6.33 2.95
C GLY A 44 5.80 6.75 4.26
N CYS A 45 4.49 6.54 4.35
CA CYS A 45 3.69 6.69 5.56
C CYS A 45 2.85 5.43 5.78
N GLN A 46 2.57 5.13 7.03
CA GLN A 46 1.53 4.18 7.38
C GLN A 46 0.18 4.89 7.36
N ILE A 47 -0.81 4.30 6.68
CA ILE A 47 -2.18 4.81 6.64
C ILE A 47 -3.10 3.84 7.36
N THR A 48 -4.03 4.36 8.14
CA THR A 48 -5.10 3.60 8.77
C THR A 48 -6.43 4.34 8.63
N ALA A 49 -7.47 3.59 8.27
CA ALA A 49 -8.86 4.05 8.24
C ALA A 49 -9.70 3.14 9.15
N PRO A 50 -10.90 3.59 9.59
CA PRO A 50 -11.85 2.69 10.23
C PRO A 50 -12.20 1.52 9.32
N SER A 51 -12.39 0.33 9.89
CA SER A 51 -12.78 -0.86 9.13
C SER A 51 -14.20 -0.78 8.56
N SER A 52 -15.05 0.06 9.15
CA SER A 52 -16.41 0.35 8.68
C SER A 52 -16.87 1.73 9.18
N VAL A 53 -17.70 2.37 8.38
CA VAL A 53 -18.38 3.62 8.71
C VAL A 53 -19.86 3.41 8.38
N SER A 54 -20.75 3.67 9.34
CA SER A 54 -22.19 3.53 9.15
C SER A 54 -22.87 4.90 9.25
N ILE A 55 -23.44 5.35 8.15
CA ILE A 55 -24.17 6.62 8.11
C ILE A 55 -25.45 6.49 8.94
N ARG A 56 -25.77 7.49 9.74
CA ARG A 56 -26.87 7.47 10.74
C ARG A 56 -26.83 6.25 11.67
N ASN A 57 -25.64 5.74 12.01
CA ASN A 57 -25.51 4.54 12.83
C ASN A 57 -26.23 3.31 12.26
N GLY A 58 -26.49 3.28 10.94
CA GLY A 58 -27.20 2.19 10.26
C GLY A 58 -28.73 2.28 10.32
N GLU A 59 -29.29 3.42 10.77
CA GLU A 59 -30.72 3.64 10.70
C GLU A 59 -31.21 3.80 9.24
N LEU A 60 -32.48 3.43 9.01
CA LEU A 60 -33.07 3.58 7.69
C LEU A 60 -33.15 5.05 7.27
N ILE A 61 -32.81 5.32 6.04
CA ILE A 61 -32.86 6.64 5.42
C ILE A 61 -34.01 6.63 4.41
N PRO A 62 -35.10 7.40 4.64
CA PRO A 62 -36.15 7.53 3.65
C PRO A 62 -35.64 8.15 2.36
N ALA A 63 -36.04 7.62 1.22
CA ALA A 63 -35.56 8.09 -0.10
C ALA A 63 -35.90 9.58 -0.35
N GLU A 64 -37.02 10.05 0.18
CA GLU A 64 -37.45 11.45 0.10
C GLU A 64 -36.56 12.44 0.86
N GLU A 65 -35.75 11.96 1.81
CA GLU A 65 -34.78 12.79 2.52
C GLU A 65 -33.50 12.99 1.71
N ILE A 66 -33.25 12.13 0.68
CA ILE A 66 -32.04 12.20 -0.13
C ILE A 66 -32.33 13.12 -1.33
N THR A 67 -31.85 14.36 -1.23
CA THR A 67 -32.01 15.40 -2.26
C THR A 67 -30.64 15.93 -2.67
N THR A 68 -30.57 16.76 -3.70
CA THR A 68 -29.34 17.43 -4.14
C THR A 68 -28.69 18.33 -3.07
N THR A 69 -29.42 18.69 -2.03
CA THR A 69 -28.96 19.57 -0.94
C THR A 69 -28.96 18.89 0.42
N SER A 70 -29.29 17.59 0.47
CA SER A 70 -29.28 16.86 1.74
C SER A 70 -27.84 16.62 2.23
N ASP A 71 -27.64 16.73 3.54
CA ASP A 71 -26.38 16.43 4.21
C ASP A 71 -26.57 15.22 5.14
N ILE A 72 -26.85 14.07 4.53
CA ILE A 72 -26.95 12.78 5.22
C ILE A 72 -25.57 12.14 5.17
N SER A 73 -24.76 12.46 6.14
CA SER A 73 -23.33 12.14 6.11
C SER A 73 -22.79 11.61 7.44
N GLU A 74 -21.65 10.99 7.37
CA GLU A 74 -20.83 10.58 8.51
C GLU A 74 -19.39 10.96 8.24
N THR A 75 -18.68 11.42 9.27
CA THR A 75 -17.28 11.81 9.17
C THR A 75 -16.39 10.79 9.83
N PHE A 76 -15.22 10.56 9.23
CA PHE A 76 -14.20 9.67 9.78
C PHE A 76 -12.79 10.18 9.44
N ASP A 77 -11.81 9.74 10.21
CA ASP A 77 -10.42 10.16 10.01
C ASP A 77 -9.62 9.10 9.26
N LEU A 78 -8.89 9.53 8.24
CA LEU A 78 -7.77 8.82 7.70
C LEU A 78 -6.53 9.22 8.49
N THR A 79 -5.94 8.30 9.26
CA THR A 79 -4.78 8.57 10.10
C THR A 79 -3.49 8.21 9.36
N ILE A 80 -2.53 9.14 9.37
CA ILE A 80 -1.23 9.02 8.73
C ILE A 80 -0.16 9.08 9.80
N LEU A 81 0.72 8.09 9.85
CA LEU A 81 1.75 7.97 10.87
C LEU A 81 3.08 7.48 10.29
N GLY A 82 4.16 7.76 11.01
CA GLY A 82 5.48 7.22 10.71
C GLY A 82 6.06 7.68 9.38
N CYS A 83 5.65 8.84 8.89
CA CYS A 83 6.11 9.38 7.62
C CYS A 83 7.62 9.62 7.61
N LYS A 84 8.28 9.11 6.57
CA LYS A 84 9.73 9.21 6.35
C LYS A 84 10.01 9.40 4.87
N GLY A 85 11.13 10.04 4.55
CA GLY A 85 11.58 10.24 3.18
C GLY A 85 11.79 11.69 2.82
N TYR A 86 12.15 11.94 1.58
CA TYR A 86 12.37 13.27 1.02
C TYR A 86 12.45 13.23 -0.52
N GLY A 87 12.30 14.41 -1.13
CA GLY A 87 12.56 14.61 -2.56
C GLY A 87 11.41 14.21 -3.50
N LEU A 88 10.24 13.88 -2.95
CA LEU A 88 9.08 13.42 -3.72
C LEU A 88 7.80 14.07 -3.20
N THR A 89 6.77 14.13 -4.02
CA THR A 89 5.47 14.67 -3.63
C THR A 89 4.59 13.56 -3.06
N PRO A 90 4.16 13.63 -1.79
CA PRO A 90 3.27 12.63 -1.21
C PRO A 90 1.87 12.74 -1.81
N SER A 91 1.20 11.60 -1.92
CA SER A 91 -0.16 11.49 -2.44
C SER A 91 -0.84 10.26 -1.86
N ILE A 92 -2.15 10.28 -1.76
CA ILE A 92 -2.95 9.13 -1.33
C ILE A 92 -3.96 8.83 -2.42
N THR A 93 -3.89 7.65 -3.04
CA THR A 93 -4.94 7.22 -3.96
C THR A 93 -6.14 6.71 -3.19
N VAL A 94 -7.31 6.93 -3.77
CA VAL A 94 -8.59 6.42 -3.29
C VAL A 94 -9.16 5.51 -4.38
N GLU A 95 -9.20 4.23 -4.09
CA GLU A 95 -9.66 3.20 -5.02
C GLU A 95 -10.98 2.62 -4.51
N GLY A 96 -11.91 2.41 -5.42
CA GLY A 96 -13.22 1.83 -5.17
C GLY A 96 -14.06 1.87 -6.45
N ASP A 97 -15.04 0.97 -6.51
CA ASP A 97 -16.02 0.99 -7.59
C ASP A 97 -16.82 2.29 -7.51
N SER A 98 -17.08 2.88 -8.66
CA SER A 98 -17.85 4.14 -8.76
C SER A 98 -18.71 4.13 -10.02
N ASP A 99 -19.86 4.79 -9.90
CA ASP A 99 -20.83 4.95 -10.99
C ASP A 99 -21.13 6.44 -11.18
N GLY A 100 -21.23 6.86 -12.44
CA GLY A 100 -21.60 8.21 -12.87
C GLY A 100 -23.03 8.32 -13.43
N ALA A 101 -23.83 7.25 -13.37
CA ALA A 101 -25.18 7.21 -13.94
C ALA A 101 -26.15 8.24 -13.32
N SER A 102 -25.89 8.66 -12.08
CA SER A 102 -26.62 9.70 -11.37
C SER A 102 -26.25 11.15 -11.77
N GLY A 103 -25.38 11.32 -12.79
CA GLY A 103 -24.87 12.63 -13.23
C GLY A 103 -23.69 13.15 -12.42
N GLU A 104 -23.27 12.42 -11.39
CA GLU A 104 -22.09 12.66 -10.57
C GLU A 104 -21.41 11.32 -10.28
N ASN A 105 -20.08 11.28 -10.27
CA ASN A 105 -19.37 10.07 -9.87
C ASN A 105 -19.53 9.82 -8.37
N LEU A 106 -20.11 8.68 -8.02
CA LEU A 106 -20.33 8.27 -6.63
C LEU A 106 -19.72 6.89 -6.41
N PHE A 107 -19.19 6.65 -5.24
CA PHE A 107 -18.74 5.31 -4.89
C PHE A 107 -19.93 4.40 -4.60
N VAL A 108 -19.93 3.22 -5.24
CA VAL A 108 -20.94 2.20 -5.03
C VAL A 108 -20.34 0.83 -5.30
N SER A 109 -20.50 -0.09 -4.37
CA SER A 109 -20.03 -1.48 -4.57
C SER A 109 -21.05 -2.31 -5.31
N THR A 110 -20.58 -3.30 -6.08
CA THR A 110 -21.41 -4.24 -6.84
C THR A 110 -22.42 -5.04 -6.01
N GLY A 111 -22.21 -5.10 -4.68
CA GLY A 111 -23.15 -5.72 -3.74
C GLY A 111 -24.31 -4.82 -3.29
N SER A 112 -24.33 -3.54 -3.70
CA SER A 112 -25.45 -2.64 -3.41
C SER A 112 -26.71 -3.10 -4.13
N THR A 113 -27.85 -3.02 -3.45
CA THR A 113 -29.17 -3.33 -4.02
C THR A 113 -29.99 -2.08 -4.33
N SER A 114 -29.54 -0.91 -3.84
CA SER A 114 -30.09 0.40 -4.24
C SER A 114 -29.64 0.77 -5.65
N THR A 115 -30.46 1.52 -6.40
CA THR A 115 -30.10 2.08 -7.71
C THR A 115 -30.25 3.60 -7.71
N GLY A 116 -29.37 4.28 -8.44
CA GLY A 116 -29.35 5.75 -8.58
C GLY A 116 -28.81 6.50 -7.32
N TYR A 117 -28.32 5.76 -6.33
CA TYR A 117 -27.68 6.30 -5.13
C TYR A 117 -26.24 5.82 -5.03
N GLY A 118 -25.41 6.62 -4.37
CA GLY A 118 -24.02 6.27 -4.07
C GLY A 118 -23.47 7.09 -2.91
N ILE A 119 -22.20 6.89 -2.61
CA ILE A 119 -21.47 7.62 -1.57
C ILE A 119 -20.61 8.69 -2.24
N LEU A 120 -20.93 9.95 -1.97
CA LEU A 120 -20.06 11.07 -2.23
C LEU A 120 -19.02 11.15 -1.11
N LEU A 121 -17.78 10.90 -1.43
CA LEU A 121 -16.67 11.02 -0.49
C LEU A 121 -15.92 12.33 -0.74
N SER A 122 -15.84 13.17 0.25
CA SER A 122 -15.15 14.45 0.20
C SER A 122 -14.17 14.62 1.36
N THR A 123 -13.32 15.61 1.27
CA THR A 123 -12.43 16.05 2.36
C THR A 123 -12.19 17.55 2.30
N ASP A 124 -12.24 18.19 3.44
CA ASP A 124 -11.78 19.58 3.59
C ASP A 124 -10.25 19.69 3.57
N GLY A 125 -9.58 18.55 3.47
CA GLY A 125 -8.13 18.48 3.52
C GLY A 125 -7.58 18.63 4.94
N SER A 126 -6.34 19.09 5.02
CA SER A 126 -5.66 19.41 6.27
C SER A 126 -4.60 20.49 6.02
N SER A 127 -3.80 20.83 7.02
CA SER A 127 -2.66 21.73 6.82
C SER A 127 -1.68 21.27 5.75
N ASN A 128 -1.65 19.96 5.45
CA ASN A 128 -0.67 19.34 4.56
C ASN A 128 -1.28 18.75 3.28
N PHE A 129 -2.60 18.55 3.24
CA PHE A 129 -3.30 17.94 2.12
C PHE A 129 -4.43 18.83 1.62
N SER A 130 -4.56 18.88 0.30
CA SER A 130 -5.57 19.71 -0.36
C SER A 130 -6.98 19.15 -0.17
N PRO A 131 -8.01 20.02 -0.15
CA PRO A 131 -9.38 19.57 -0.15
C PRO A 131 -9.76 18.89 -1.48
N SER A 132 -10.82 18.11 -1.45
CA SER A 132 -11.50 17.54 -2.61
C SER A 132 -12.98 17.40 -2.31
N ASP A 133 -13.80 17.94 -3.20
CA ASP A 133 -15.26 17.87 -3.08
C ASP A 133 -15.80 16.50 -3.50
N ASN A 134 -15.06 15.77 -4.36
CA ASN A 134 -15.47 14.46 -4.84
C ASN A 134 -14.27 13.55 -5.15
N LEU A 135 -13.93 12.69 -4.20
CA LEU A 135 -12.84 11.72 -4.32
C LEU A 135 -13.16 10.55 -5.27
N ALA A 136 -14.42 10.33 -5.66
CA ALA A 136 -14.76 9.38 -6.71
C ALA A 136 -14.35 9.89 -8.10
N THR A 137 -14.23 11.21 -8.26
CA THR A 137 -13.74 11.87 -9.48
C THR A 137 -12.23 12.06 -9.43
N ASP A 138 -11.71 12.64 -8.36
CA ASP A 138 -10.29 12.99 -8.25
C ASP A 138 -9.38 11.78 -8.05
N LYS A 139 -9.90 10.71 -7.46
CA LYS A 139 -9.21 9.44 -7.16
C LYS A 139 -7.96 9.58 -6.29
N LYS A 140 -7.69 10.75 -5.76
CA LYS A 140 -6.50 11.04 -4.95
C LYS A 140 -6.67 12.21 -4.01
N ILE A 141 -5.96 12.17 -2.91
CA ILE A 141 -5.73 13.28 -1.99
C ILE A 141 -4.28 13.73 -2.19
N THR A 142 -4.07 14.98 -2.56
CA THR A 142 -2.76 15.52 -2.95
C THR A 142 -2.21 16.39 -1.84
N ALA A 143 -0.91 16.28 -1.56
CA ALA A 143 -0.25 17.17 -0.62
C ALA A 143 -0.20 18.62 -1.16
N GLN A 144 -0.34 19.58 -0.27
CA GLN A 144 -0.26 21.01 -0.60
C GLN A 144 1.15 21.43 -0.99
N THR A 145 2.17 20.84 -0.35
CA THR A 145 3.58 21.09 -0.66
C THR A 145 4.05 20.10 -1.72
N LYS A 146 4.69 20.60 -2.78
CA LYS A 146 5.14 19.79 -3.92
C LYS A 146 6.45 19.04 -3.65
N GLU A 147 7.24 19.49 -2.68
CA GLU A 147 8.51 18.86 -2.33
C GLU A 147 8.49 18.37 -0.89
N TRP A 148 8.79 17.11 -0.75
CA TRP A 148 8.88 16.45 0.54
C TRP A 148 10.35 16.39 0.98
N ASP A 149 10.74 17.19 1.93
CA ASP A 149 12.03 17.13 2.60
C ASP A 149 11.97 16.33 3.92
N LYS A 150 13.13 16.13 4.55
CA LYS A 150 13.19 15.38 5.82
C LYS A 150 12.40 16.02 6.95
N THR A 151 12.32 17.33 6.96
CA THR A 151 11.60 18.10 7.96
C THR A 151 10.10 18.01 7.72
N TYR A 152 9.72 18.16 6.45
CA TYR A 152 8.33 18.11 6.04
C TYR A 152 7.71 16.73 6.23
N ALA A 153 8.47 15.65 6.03
CA ALA A 153 7.98 14.30 6.24
C ALA A 153 7.34 14.08 7.62
N ALA A 154 7.94 14.65 8.66
CA ALA A 154 7.39 14.54 10.01
C ALA A 154 6.07 15.31 10.18
N THR A 155 5.85 16.36 9.42
CA THR A 155 4.62 17.18 9.49
C THR A 155 3.42 16.51 8.81
N LEU A 156 3.66 15.50 7.96
CA LEU A 156 2.58 14.72 7.32
C LEU A 156 1.84 13.81 8.29
N ASN A 157 2.45 13.50 9.44
CA ASN A 157 1.75 12.73 10.47
C ASN A 157 0.52 13.49 10.96
N GLY A 158 -0.60 12.81 11.08
CA GLY A 158 -1.84 13.42 11.53
C GLY A 158 -3.08 12.73 10.99
N LYS A 159 -4.13 13.51 10.89
CA LYS A 159 -5.43 13.05 10.43
C LYS A 159 -5.88 13.87 9.23
N ILE A 160 -6.55 13.21 8.29
CA ILE A 160 -7.30 13.84 7.21
C ILE A 160 -8.77 13.50 7.46
N PRO A 161 -9.62 14.48 7.75
CA PRO A 161 -11.05 14.23 7.91
C PRO A 161 -11.67 13.92 6.55
N LEU A 162 -12.43 12.85 6.48
CA LEU A 162 -13.20 12.44 5.33
C LEU A 162 -14.68 12.49 5.69
N LYS A 163 -15.52 12.91 4.74
CA LYS A 163 -16.96 12.97 4.87
C LYS A 163 -17.60 12.07 3.82
N ALA A 164 -18.32 11.05 4.27
CA ALA A 164 -19.11 10.17 3.42
C ALA A 164 -20.57 10.61 3.46
N THR A 165 -21.10 11.04 2.32
CA THR A 165 -22.48 11.54 2.19
C THR A 165 -23.25 10.60 1.27
N VAL A 166 -24.48 10.23 1.66
CA VAL A 166 -25.41 9.54 0.73
C VAL A 166 -25.90 10.56 -0.29
N SER A 167 -25.73 10.26 -1.56
CA SER A 167 -26.09 11.15 -2.66
C SER A 167 -26.86 10.40 -3.76
N CYS A 168 -27.77 11.11 -4.41
CA CYS A 168 -28.42 10.71 -5.66
C CYS A 168 -27.86 11.48 -6.87
N GLY A 169 -26.68 12.13 -6.72
CA GLY A 169 -26.10 12.99 -7.75
C GLY A 169 -27.04 14.14 -8.10
N THR A 170 -27.45 14.22 -9.36
CA THR A 170 -28.45 15.21 -9.80
C THR A 170 -29.89 14.88 -9.41
N CYS A 171 -30.12 13.70 -8.83
CA CYS A 171 -31.44 13.18 -8.45
C CYS A 171 -32.47 13.15 -9.62
N THR A 172 -31.99 13.10 -10.85
CA THR A 172 -32.83 13.08 -12.07
C THR A 172 -32.96 11.69 -12.67
N ALA A 173 -32.28 10.70 -12.10
CA ALA A 173 -32.36 9.32 -12.55
C ALA A 173 -33.82 8.81 -12.45
N ASN A 174 -34.34 8.22 -13.54
CA ASN A 174 -35.71 7.70 -13.58
C ASN A 174 -35.89 6.38 -12.80
N ASP A 175 -34.80 5.82 -12.30
CA ASP A 175 -34.70 4.52 -11.67
C ASP A 175 -34.17 4.58 -10.23
N LEU A 176 -34.43 5.68 -9.53
CA LEU A 176 -34.11 5.77 -8.10
C LEU A 176 -34.88 4.68 -7.33
N GLN A 177 -34.16 3.73 -6.78
CA GLN A 177 -34.73 2.63 -6.02
C GLN A 177 -33.99 2.46 -4.68
N GLY A 178 -34.76 2.46 -3.60
CA GLY A 178 -34.23 2.15 -2.27
C GLY A 178 -33.71 0.72 -2.18
N GLY A 179 -32.76 0.51 -1.30
CA GLY A 179 -32.12 -0.77 -1.05
C GLY A 179 -30.93 -0.58 -0.13
N GLU A 180 -30.11 -1.60 0.00
CA GLU A 180 -28.83 -1.52 0.71
C GLU A 180 -27.80 -0.80 -0.18
N LEU A 181 -27.17 0.23 0.39
CA LEU A 181 -26.07 0.95 -0.26
C LEU A 181 -24.76 0.67 0.50
N THR A 182 -23.77 0.17 -0.21
CA THR A 182 -22.43 -0.06 0.30
C THR A 182 -21.37 0.51 -0.64
N ALA A 183 -20.24 0.94 -0.08
CA ALA A 183 -19.05 1.32 -0.83
C ALA A 183 -17.81 0.77 -0.13
N SER A 184 -16.97 0.07 -0.86
CA SER A 184 -15.69 -0.44 -0.37
C SER A 184 -14.56 0.39 -0.93
N LEU A 185 -13.74 0.96 -0.05
CA LEU A 185 -12.68 1.89 -0.43
C LEU A 185 -11.34 1.41 0.07
N THR A 186 -10.31 1.60 -0.76
CA THR A 186 -8.92 1.35 -0.42
C THR A 186 -8.12 2.64 -0.55
N PHE A 187 -7.37 2.97 0.49
CA PHE A 187 -6.48 4.13 0.51
C PHE A 187 -5.05 3.63 0.43
N ASN A 188 -4.29 4.11 -0.56
CA ASN A 188 -2.88 3.77 -0.71
C ASN A 188 -2.03 5.03 -0.67
N PHE A 189 -1.06 5.06 0.22
CA PHE A 189 -0.07 6.14 0.23
C PHE A 189 1.01 5.84 -0.81
N PHE A 190 1.34 6.83 -1.62
CA PHE A 190 2.45 6.77 -2.55
C PHE A 190 3.09 8.15 -2.74
N TYR A 191 4.19 8.19 -3.43
CA TYR A 191 4.94 9.40 -3.74
C TYR A 191 5.41 9.38 -5.19
N ASN A 192 5.41 10.53 -5.82
CA ASN A 192 5.86 10.75 -7.21
C ASN A 192 7.15 11.57 -7.25
#